data_f83a817cea6595b888ea2f0f25411a00
#
_entry.id   f83a817cea6595b888ea2f0f25411a00
#
_cell.length_a   1.000
_cell.length_b   1.000
_cell.length_c   1.000
_cell.angle_alpha   90.00
_cell.angle_beta   90.00
_cell.angle_gamma   90.00
#
_symmetry.space_group_name_H-M   'P 1'
#
loop_
_entity.id
_entity.type
_entity.pdbx_description
1 polymer ?
#
loop_
_entity_poly.entity_id
_entity_poly.type
_entity_poly.pdbx_seq_one_letter_code
_entity_poly.pdbx_strand_id
1 'polypeptide(L)'
;MKESEIQEHIRAACNTGNTRAWRNNIAKLNVRGRWINYGIPGPGGSDLLGLHTLTVTPDHVGCRVAVFTAIECKNAGGRIRPEQQNFIDFVKKYGGIAGIARSPNEALSIINEFKPCP
;
A
#
# COMPACT_ATOMS: atom_id res chain seq x y z
N MET A 1 -16.05 17.22 19.03
CA MET A 1 -15.56 16.98 17.67
C MET A 1 -16.00 15.59 17.24
N LYS A 2 -16.54 15.48 16.05
CA LYS A 2 -16.96 14.19 15.52
C LYS A 2 -15.74 13.32 15.22
N GLU A 3 -15.91 12.01 15.30
CA GLU A 3 -14.84 11.06 14.98
C GLU A 3 -14.30 11.25 13.57
N SER A 4 -15.17 11.56 12.59
CA SER A 4 -14.76 11.85 11.21
C SER A 4 -13.83 13.06 11.10
N GLU A 5 -14.05 14.08 11.92
CA GLU A 5 -13.19 15.27 11.97
C GLU A 5 -11.84 14.95 12.60
N ILE A 6 -11.86 14.16 13.66
CA ILE A 6 -10.63 13.68 14.31
C ILE A 6 -9.80 12.86 13.32
N GLN A 7 -10.46 11.95 12.59
CA GLN A 7 -9.80 11.12 11.58
C GLN A 7 -9.13 11.96 10.50
N GLU A 8 -9.79 13.02 10.03
CA GLU A 8 -9.24 13.89 9.00
C GLU A 8 -8.05 14.71 9.54
N HIS A 9 -8.10 15.14 10.78
CA HIS A 9 -6.98 15.83 11.43
C HIS A 9 -5.78 14.89 11.59
N ILE A 10 -6.03 13.65 11.97
CA ILE A 10 -4.98 12.64 12.11
C ILE A 10 -4.36 12.34 10.74
N ARG A 11 -5.19 12.15 9.72
CA ARG A 11 -4.70 11.88 8.36
C ARG A 11 -3.80 13.01 7.87
N ALA A 12 -4.22 14.24 8.07
CA ALA A 12 -3.42 15.41 7.67
C ALA A 12 -2.09 15.47 8.42
N ALA A 13 -2.10 15.21 9.72
CA ALA A 13 -0.88 15.20 10.53
C ALA A 13 0.09 14.10 10.12
N CYS A 14 -0.43 12.95 9.69
CA CYS A 14 0.39 11.82 9.25
C CYS A 14 0.96 11.98 7.83
N ASN A 15 0.52 12.99 7.07
CA ASN A 15 1.00 13.20 5.71
C ASN A 15 2.11 14.24 5.66
N THR A 16 3.19 13.97 6.37
CA THR A 16 4.34 14.85 6.44
C THR A 16 5.63 14.04 6.54
N GLY A 17 6.73 14.58 6.04
CA GLY A 17 8.03 13.94 6.11
C GLY A 17 8.05 12.56 5.46
N ASN A 18 8.42 11.58 6.24
CA ASN A 18 8.58 10.19 5.79
C ASN A 18 7.30 9.36 5.89
N THR A 19 6.17 9.99 6.20
CA THR A 19 4.91 9.29 6.44
C THR A 19 3.84 9.73 5.47
N ARG A 20 3.06 8.75 4.97
CA ARG A 20 1.86 8.99 4.17
C ARG A 20 0.77 8.07 4.64
N ALA A 21 -0.44 8.59 4.78
CA ALA A 21 -1.59 7.83 5.26
C ALA A 21 -2.82 8.12 4.41
N TRP A 22 -3.63 7.09 4.20
CA TRP A 22 -4.85 7.15 3.41
C TRP A 22 -6.01 6.53 4.20
N ARG A 23 -7.22 6.89 3.83
CA ARG A 23 -8.39 6.22 4.39
C ARG A 23 -8.45 4.79 3.90
N ASN A 24 -8.71 3.87 4.83
CA ASN A 24 -9.01 2.49 4.50
C ASN A 24 -10.51 2.38 4.24
N ASN A 25 -10.91 2.51 2.99
CA ASN A 25 -12.31 2.40 2.60
C ASN A 25 -12.71 0.93 2.54
N ILE A 26 -13.41 0.48 3.57
CA ILE A 26 -13.90 -0.89 3.68
C ILE A 26 -15.30 -0.94 3.11
N ALA A 27 -15.55 -1.87 2.19
CA ALA A 27 -16.87 -2.06 1.61
C ALA A 27 -17.08 -3.52 1.21
N LYS A 28 -18.35 -3.91 1.21
CA LYS A 28 -18.78 -5.18 0.60
C LYS A 28 -19.68 -4.85 -0.57
N LEU A 29 -19.38 -5.40 -1.73
CA LEU A 29 -20.22 -5.26 -2.92
C LEU A 29 -20.63 -6.61 -3.44
N ASN A 30 -21.90 -6.70 -3.86
CA ASN A 30 -22.40 -7.88 -4.56
C ASN A 30 -22.22 -7.66 -6.05
N VAL A 31 -21.37 -8.47 -6.68
CA VAL A 31 -21.11 -8.41 -8.11
C VAL A 31 -21.54 -9.75 -8.70
N ARG A 32 -22.63 -9.74 -9.45
CA ARG A 32 -23.18 -10.95 -10.09
C ARG A 32 -23.39 -12.11 -9.13
N GLY A 33 -23.97 -11.83 -7.97
CA GLY A 33 -24.25 -12.84 -6.94
C GLY A 33 -23.07 -13.20 -6.06
N ARG A 34 -21.91 -12.61 -6.26
CA ARG A 34 -20.73 -12.83 -5.40
C ARG A 34 -20.46 -11.60 -4.55
N TRP A 35 -20.21 -11.83 -3.27
CA TRP A 35 -19.80 -10.76 -2.36
C TRP A 35 -18.29 -10.55 -2.42
N ILE A 36 -17.90 -9.31 -2.65
CA ILE A 36 -16.49 -8.90 -2.72
C ILE A 36 -16.21 -7.90 -1.62
N ASN A 37 -15.14 -8.12 -0.87
CA ASN A 37 -14.67 -7.20 0.16
C ASN A 37 -13.59 -6.28 -0.42
N TYR A 38 -13.71 -4.99 -0.11
CA TYR A 38 -12.71 -3.98 -0.45
C TYR A 38 -12.06 -3.44 0.81
N GLY A 39 -10.80 -2.99 0.69
CA GLY A 39 -10.03 -2.49 1.80
C GLY A 39 -9.50 -3.63 2.67
N ILE A 40 -8.91 -3.28 3.78
CA ILE A 40 -8.49 -4.27 4.78
C ILE A 40 -9.61 -4.40 5.80
N PRO A 41 -10.39 -5.49 5.73
CA PRO A 41 -11.65 -5.60 6.48
C PRO A 41 -11.42 -5.96 7.93
N GLY A 42 -12.55 -6.04 8.62
CA GLY A 42 -12.62 -6.50 9.98
C GLY A 42 -12.49 -8.02 10.16
N PRO A 43 -12.69 -8.47 11.41
CA PRO A 43 -12.99 -7.52 12.49
C PRO A 43 -11.77 -6.67 12.84
N GLY A 44 -12.00 -5.38 12.99
CA GLY A 44 -10.99 -4.46 13.48
C GLY A 44 -10.05 -3.85 12.45
N GLY A 45 -10.41 -3.83 11.17
CA GLY A 45 -9.61 -3.10 10.17
C GLY A 45 -9.51 -1.61 10.53
N SER A 46 -8.30 -1.04 10.45
CA SER A 46 -8.05 0.33 10.86
C SER A 46 -8.68 1.36 9.92
N ASP A 47 -9.02 2.52 10.44
CA ASP A 47 -9.59 3.62 9.65
C ASP A 47 -8.59 4.20 8.65
N LEU A 48 -7.32 4.24 9.03
CA LEU A 48 -6.24 4.77 8.21
C LEU A 48 -5.16 3.70 8.02
N LEU A 49 -4.58 3.70 6.83
CA LEU A 49 -3.44 2.87 6.48
C LEU A 49 -2.41 3.74 5.79
N GLY A 50 -1.16 3.35 5.86
CA GLY A 50 -0.16 4.15 5.19
C GLY A 50 1.22 3.50 5.19
N LEU A 51 2.19 4.31 4.83
CA LEU A 51 3.59 3.93 4.87
C LEU A 51 4.39 4.93 5.70
N HIS A 52 5.46 4.45 6.26
CA HIS A 52 6.43 5.26 6.98
C HIS A 52 7.83 4.78 6.60
N THR A 53 8.65 5.68 6.08
CA THR A 53 10.01 5.34 5.68
C THR A 53 10.93 5.32 6.89
N LEU A 54 11.55 4.17 7.11
CA LEU A 54 12.52 3.96 8.16
C LEU A 54 13.90 3.79 7.53
N THR A 55 14.87 4.57 7.97
CA THR A 55 16.26 4.31 7.59
C THR A 55 16.82 3.24 8.52
N VAL A 56 17.20 2.10 7.93
CA VAL A 56 17.71 0.97 8.70
C VAL A 56 19.10 1.30 9.24
N THR A 57 19.29 1.09 10.54
CA THR A 57 20.56 1.27 11.23
C THR A 57 20.98 -0.06 11.86
N PRO A 58 22.22 -0.17 12.39
CA PRO A 58 22.63 -1.39 13.09
C PRO A 58 21.71 -1.80 14.25
N ASP A 59 21.02 -0.83 14.86
CA ASP A 59 20.08 -1.12 15.96
C ASP A 59 18.85 -1.93 15.49
N HIS A 60 18.58 -1.97 14.19
CA HIS A 60 17.45 -2.71 13.62
C HIS A 60 17.82 -4.12 13.15
N VAL A 61 19.06 -4.52 13.28
CA VAL A 61 19.49 -5.86 12.85
C VAL A 61 18.74 -6.92 13.66
N GLY A 62 18.14 -7.86 12.94
CA GLY A 62 17.33 -8.91 13.55
C GLY A 62 15.87 -8.53 13.81
N CYS A 63 15.50 -7.26 13.63
CA CYS A 63 14.12 -6.83 13.76
C CYS A 63 13.34 -7.14 12.48
N ARG A 64 12.05 -7.44 12.66
CA ARG A 64 11.14 -7.64 11.54
C ARG A 64 10.39 -6.35 11.28
N VAL A 65 10.35 -5.95 10.02
CA VAL A 65 9.65 -4.75 9.57
C VAL A 65 8.70 -5.15 8.44
N ALA A 66 7.44 -4.74 8.54
CA ALA A 66 6.52 -4.92 7.44
C ALA A 66 6.86 -3.90 6.33
N VAL A 67 7.00 -4.38 5.11
CA VAL A 67 7.34 -3.51 3.98
C VAL A 67 6.07 -3.22 3.17
N PHE A 68 5.77 -1.94 3.00
CA PHE A 68 4.60 -1.53 2.22
C PHE A 68 4.72 -2.06 0.79
N THR A 69 3.68 -2.74 0.32
CA THR A 69 3.70 -3.46 -0.95
C THR A 69 2.47 -3.09 -1.76
N ALA A 70 2.68 -2.66 -2.99
CA ALA A 70 1.61 -2.28 -3.91
C ALA A 70 1.83 -2.93 -5.27
N ILE A 71 0.91 -3.78 -5.67
CA ILE A 71 0.98 -4.50 -6.95
C ILE A 71 -0.19 -4.03 -7.83
N GLU A 72 0.15 -3.44 -8.97
CA GLU A 72 -0.82 -3.09 -10.00
C GLU A 72 -1.02 -4.29 -10.90
N CYS A 73 -2.26 -4.78 -10.96
CA CYS A 73 -2.60 -5.96 -11.73
C CYS A 73 -3.13 -5.58 -13.11
N LYS A 74 -2.59 -6.17 -14.15
CA LYS A 74 -3.01 -5.95 -15.54
C LYS A 74 -3.18 -7.29 -16.26
N ASN A 75 -4.13 -7.34 -17.20
CA ASN A 75 -4.19 -8.44 -18.15
C ASN A 75 -3.13 -8.26 -19.25
N ALA A 76 -3.00 -9.24 -20.14
CA ALA A 76 -1.95 -9.24 -21.17
C ALA A 76 -1.94 -7.98 -22.06
N GLY A 77 -3.13 -7.44 -22.38
CA GLY A 77 -3.26 -6.26 -23.23
C GLY A 77 -3.44 -4.96 -22.46
N GLY A 78 -3.44 -5.01 -21.15
CA GLY A 78 -3.71 -3.84 -20.32
C GLY A 78 -2.58 -2.83 -20.36
N ARG A 79 -2.94 -1.55 -20.49
CA ARG A 79 -1.97 -0.45 -20.49
C ARG A 79 -1.89 0.16 -19.10
N ILE A 80 -0.69 0.62 -18.78
CA ILE A 80 -0.43 1.29 -17.51
C ILE A 80 -0.76 2.77 -17.69
N ARG A 81 -1.62 3.31 -16.82
CA ARG A 81 -1.93 4.73 -16.81
C ARG A 81 -0.81 5.52 -16.12
N PRO A 82 -0.57 6.77 -16.53
CA PRO A 82 0.49 7.59 -15.92
C PRO A 82 0.37 7.71 -14.40
N GLU A 83 -0.85 7.87 -13.87
CA GLU A 83 -1.05 7.96 -12.43
C GLU A 83 -0.72 6.65 -11.69
N GLN A 84 -0.89 5.51 -12.35
CA GLN A 84 -0.51 4.22 -11.77
C GLN A 84 1.01 4.09 -11.70
N GLN A 85 1.70 4.48 -12.77
CA GLN A 85 3.16 4.48 -12.78
C GLN A 85 3.71 5.46 -11.74
N ASN A 86 3.11 6.63 -11.61
CA ASN A 86 3.52 7.62 -10.62
C ASN A 86 3.40 7.07 -9.20
N PHE A 87 2.34 6.33 -8.90
CA PHE A 87 2.18 5.73 -7.58
C PHE A 87 3.23 4.65 -7.31
N ILE A 88 3.53 3.82 -8.31
CA ILE A 88 4.57 2.80 -8.21
C ILE A 88 5.92 3.46 -7.92
N ASP A 89 6.26 4.50 -8.66
CA ASP A 89 7.52 5.24 -8.47
C ASP A 89 7.58 5.89 -7.09
N PHE A 90 6.46 6.43 -6.62
CA PHE A 90 6.35 7.00 -5.29
C PHE A 90 6.62 5.96 -4.19
N VAL A 91 5.98 4.79 -4.28
CA VAL A 91 6.17 3.72 -3.30
C VAL A 91 7.63 3.27 -3.26
N LYS A 92 8.25 3.09 -4.41
CA LYS A 92 9.67 2.71 -4.50
C LYS A 92 10.58 3.78 -3.91
N LYS A 93 10.30 5.04 -4.18
CA LYS A 93 11.07 6.17 -3.64
C LYS A 93 11.02 6.19 -2.11
N TYR A 94 9.89 5.80 -1.53
CA TYR A 94 9.73 5.73 -0.08
C TYR A 94 10.26 4.44 0.54
N GLY A 95 10.83 3.54 -0.26
CA GLY A 95 11.46 2.31 0.22
C GLY A 95 10.56 1.09 0.22
N GLY A 96 9.40 1.16 -0.40
CA GLY A 96 8.46 0.05 -0.49
C GLY A 96 8.66 -0.82 -1.71
N ILE A 97 7.83 -1.85 -1.79
CA ILE A 97 7.77 -2.78 -2.92
C ILE A 97 6.62 -2.34 -3.81
N ALA A 98 6.88 -2.15 -5.09
CA ALA A 98 5.80 -1.85 -6.02
C ALA A 98 6.17 -2.30 -7.42
N GLY A 99 5.15 -2.64 -8.19
CA GLY A 99 5.34 -3.03 -9.58
C GLY A 99 4.05 -3.40 -10.24
N ILE A 100 4.16 -3.78 -11.50
CA ILE A 100 3.05 -4.21 -12.34
C ILE A 100 3.19 -5.70 -12.55
N ALA A 101 2.12 -6.44 -12.32
CA ALA A 101 2.11 -7.88 -12.51
C ALA A 101 0.96 -8.29 -13.41
N ARG A 102 1.25 -9.15 -14.36
CA ARG A 102 0.29 -9.72 -15.30
C ARG A 102 0.01 -11.19 -15.01
N SER A 103 0.65 -11.72 -13.96
CA SER A 103 0.50 -13.11 -13.52
C SER A 103 0.89 -13.24 -12.05
N PRO A 104 0.46 -14.29 -11.36
CA PRO A 104 0.92 -14.56 -10.01
C PRO A 104 2.45 -14.68 -9.90
N ASN A 105 3.09 -15.31 -10.88
CA ASN A 105 4.55 -15.46 -10.87
C ASN A 105 5.26 -14.11 -10.97
N GLU A 106 4.77 -13.18 -11.78
CA GLU A 106 5.32 -11.84 -11.87
C GLU A 106 5.20 -11.10 -10.53
N ALA A 107 4.04 -11.21 -9.87
CA ALA A 107 3.83 -10.58 -8.57
C ALA A 107 4.80 -11.13 -7.53
N LEU A 108 4.97 -12.45 -7.48
CA LEU A 108 5.89 -13.09 -6.54
C LEU A 108 7.34 -12.68 -6.81
N SER A 109 7.73 -12.54 -8.07
CA SER A 109 9.06 -12.05 -8.43
C SER A 109 9.32 -10.63 -7.94
N ILE A 110 8.34 -9.75 -8.09
CA ILE A 110 8.43 -8.37 -7.59
C ILE A 110 8.72 -8.37 -6.09
N ILE A 111 8.02 -9.21 -5.34
CA ILE A 111 8.15 -9.28 -3.88
C ILE A 111 9.47 -9.92 -3.48
N ASN A 112 9.80 -11.07 -4.08
CA ASN A 112 10.94 -11.88 -3.66
C ASN A 112 12.29 -11.30 -4.11
N GLU A 113 12.30 -10.51 -5.17
CA GLU A 113 13.51 -9.87 -5.69
C GLU A 113 13.71 -8.48 -5.10
N PHE A 114 12.92 -8.10 -4.12
CA PHE A 114 13.05 -6.78 -3.49
C PHE A 114 14.41 -6.60 -2.85
N LYS A 115 15.03 -5.47 -3.18
CA LYS A 115 16.30 -5.03 -2.58
C LYS A 115 16.06 -3.67 -1.94
N PRO A 116 16.21 -3.54 -0.62
CA PRO A 116 15.92 -2.28 0.08
C PRO A 116 16.85 -1.13 -0.32
N CYS A 117 18.03 -1.44 -0.85
CA CYS A 117 18.96 -0.43 -1.34
C CYS A 117 19.21 -0.66 -2.83
N PRO A 118 19.28 0.42 -3.64
CA PRO A 118 19.61 0.30 -5.06
C PRO A 118 21.04 -0.16 -5.29
#